data_13c23a4e7b31adf8bc5ecf3caa71ac95
#
_entry.id   13c23a4e7b31adf8bc5ecf3caa71ac95
#
_cell.length_a   1.000
_cell.length_b   1.000
_cell.length_c   1.000
_cell.angle_alpha   90.00
_cell.angle_beta   90.00
_cell.angle_gamma   90.00
#
_symmetry.space_group_name_H-M   'P 1'
#
loop_
_entity.id
_entity.type
_entity.pdbx_description
1 polymer ?
#
loop_
_entity_poly.entity_id
_entity_poly.type
_entity_poly.pdbx_seq_one_letter_code
_entity_poly.pdbx_strand_id
1 'polypeptide(L)'
;MYDEILSNYTDSEIVQICKFLNKDYNIYEPDEVRWEKIKYAFYKTSEQTISELQKETFSNEFINRLMLKYYACERVIKYHFIKYLKKAIHDIVAFEMSIGDSRIDICRINGKLCAYEIKTEYDNYDRLETQMKDYFSAFERVYIIVPIQNAETVQAYITSQCGIITYRLDESGNMIFAYRRSAQDNKCDINFCLNSLSSGDLVKIVKSLRLKPLKTKNENLELLLDVAKEKNIWSIYKHFLKEKYKEQWNYLRGNFDKILPIDCQSFFSSKMNPDLLYEKEKNHRACL
;
A
#
# COMPACT_ATOMS: atom_id res chain seq x y z
N MET A 1 31.93 0.03 3.83
CA MET A 1 31.38 1.38 3.50
C MET A 1 29.99 1.62 4.05
N TYR A 2 28.95 0.79 3.76
CA TYR A 2 27.57 0.98 4.30
C TYR A 2 27.56 1.06 5.85
N ASP A 3 28.13 0.06 6.54
CA ASP A 3 28.16 0.03 8.01
C ASP A 3 29.07 1.12 8.60
N GLU A 4 30.10 1.53 7.90
CA GLU A 4 30.96 2.65 8.27
C GLU A 4 30.21 3.98 8.28
N ILE A 5 29.39 4.24 7.26
CA ILE A 5 28.54 5.44 7.23
C ILE A 5 27.59 5.44 8.42
N LEU A 6 26.92 4.31 8.67
CA LEU A 6 25.94 4.20 9.74
C LEU A 6 26.56 4.29 11.14
N SER A 7 27.81 3.87 11.32
CA SER A 7 28.49 3.96 12.62
C SER A 7 28.68 5.39 13.13
N ASN A 8 28.56 6.40 12.26
CA ASN A 8 28.63 7.81 12.64
C ASN A 8 27.30 8.33 13.25
N TYR A 9 26.25 7.52 13.27
CA TYR A 9 24.89 7.91 13.68
C TYR A 9 24.35 6.96 14.73
N THR A 10 23.56 7.49 15.65
CA THR A 10 22.75 6.68 16.56
C THR A 10 21.53 6.11 15.82
N ASP A 11 20.93 5.05 16.36
CA ASP A 11 19.70 4.47 15.77
C ASP A 11 18.58 5.50 15.65
N SER A 12 18.44 6.40 16.64
CA SER A 12 17.45 7.48 16.60
C SER A 12 17.70 8.45 15.44
N GLU A 13 18.95 8.81 15.18
CA GLU A 13 19.31 9.68 14.05
C GLU A 13 19.05 8.97 12.71
N ILE A 14 19.39 7.68 12.61
CA ILE A 14 19.11 6.89 11.42
C ILE A 14 17.60 6.84 11.15
N VAL A 15 16.77 6.67 12.17
CA VAL A 15 15.30 6.73 12.03
C VAL A 15 14.84 8.10 11.51
N GLN A 16 15.42 9.22 12.00
CA GLN A 16 15.07 10.56 11.48
C GLN A 16 15.50 10.73 10.01
N ILE A 17 16.69 10.23 9.64
CA ILE A 17 17.16 10.18 8.25
C ILE A 17 16.18 9.38 7.40
N CYS A 18 15.75 8.20 7.85
CA CYS A 18 14.76 7.39 7.16
C CYS A 18 13.44 8.13 6.97
N LYS A 19 12.94 8.81 7.99
CA LYS A 19 11.71 9.63 7.89
C LYS A 19 11.86 10.72 6.84
N PHE A 20 12.98 11.44 6.85
CA PHE A 20 13.27 12.47 5.86
C PHE A 20 13.29 11.91 4.44
N LEU A 21 14.05 10.84 4.21
CA LEU A 21 14.15 10.20 2.90
C LEU A 21 12.82 9.57 2.42
N ASN A 22 12.01 9.02 3.32
CA ASN A 22 10.72 8.42 2.98
C ASN A 22 9.66 9.45 2.58
N LYS A 23 9.69 10.66 3.17
CA LYS A 23 8.65 11.68 2.99
C LYS A 23 8.42 12.02 1.52
N ASP A 24 9.51 12.25 0.78
CA ASP A 24 9.48 12.67 -0.62
C ASP A 24 10.08 11.61 -1.55
N TYR A 25 10.10 10.34 -1.12
CA TYR A 25 10.64 9.26 -1.94
C TYR A 25 9.80 9.03 -3.18
N ASN A 26 10.44 9.15 -4.33
CA ASN A 26 9.84 8.88 -5.63
C ASN A 26 10.81 8.05 -6.49
N ILE A 27 10.41 6.83 -6.85
CA ILE A 27 11.22 5.95 -7.69
C ILE A 27 11.48 6.51 -9.10
N TYR A 28 10.61 7.40 -9.59
CA TYR A 28 10.74 8.00 -10.92
C TYR A 28 11.68 9.22 -10.94
N GLU A 29 12.14 9.67 -9.80
CA GLU A 29 13.13 10.72 -9.68
C GLU A 29 14.51 10.19 -10.14
N PRO A 30 15.37 11.01 -10.80
CA PRO A 30 16.73 10.60 -11.16
C PRO A 30 17.56 10.14 -9.96
N ASP A 31 18.44 9.16 -10.18
CA ASP A 31 19.32 8.60 -9.13
C ASP A 31 20.18 9.68 -8.46
N GLU A 32 20.71 10.62 -9.27
CA GLU A 32 21.54 11.74 -8.80
C GLU A 32 20.77 12.63 -7.82
N VAL A 33 19.50 12.93 -8.09
CA VAL A 33 18.65 13.77 -7.23
C VAL A 33 18.41 13.08 -5.87
N ARG A 34 18.17 11.78 -5.89
CA ARG A 34 18.04 10.99 -4.65
C ARG A 34 19.36 10.94 -3.87
N TRP A 35 20.51 10.84 -4.55
CA TRP A 35 21.83 10.89 -3.91
C TRP A 35 22.09 12.25 -3.26
N GLU A 36 21.69 13.37 -3.85
CA GLU A 36 21.79 14.68 -3.20
C GLU A 36 20.98 14.74 -1.90
N LYS A 37 19.78 14.16 -1.87
CA LYS A 37 19.00 14.04 -0.63
C LYS A 37 19.72 13.15 0.41
N ILE A 38 20.36 12.06 -0.02
CA ILE A 38 21.14 11.19 0.86
C ILE A 38 22.34 11.95 1.43
N LYS A 39 23.11 12.67 0.60
CA LYS A 39 24.23 13.51 1.05
C LYS A 39 23.78 14.52 2.10
N TYR A 40 22.69 15.21 1.85
CA TYR A 40 22.12 16.17 2.80
C TYR A 40 21.72 15.51 4.12
N ALA A 41 21.08 14.35 4.07
CA ALA A 41 20.63 13.64 5.26
C ALA A 41 21.78 13.07 6.09
N PHE A 42 22.85 12.60 5.44
CA PHE A 42 24.03 12.01 6.09
C PHE A 42 25.14 13.04 6.35
N TYR A 43 24.79 14.16 6.96
CA TYR A 43 25.66 15.35 7.18
C TYR A 43 26.92 15.09 8.03
N LYS A 44 27.03 13.99 8.77
CA LYS A 44 28.23 13.59 9.52
C LYS A 44 29.21 12.74 8.69
N THR A 45 28.85 12.39 7.47
CA THR A 45 29.65 11.57 6.56
C THR A 45 30.30 12.46 5.51
N SER A 46 31.59 12.21 5.19
CA SER A 46 32.28 12.99 4.17
C SER A 46 31.65 12.78 2.79
N GLU A 47 31.63 13.82 1.95
CA GLU A 47 31.14 13.73 0.57
C GLU A 47 31.95 12.68 -0.22
N GLN A 48 33.24 12.51 0.06
CA GLN A 48 34.06 11.48 -0.58
C GLN A 48 33.55 10.09 -0.28
N THR A 49 33.25 9.77 0.99
CA THR A 49 32.72 8.46 1.40
C THR A 49 31.36 8.17 0.72
N ILE A 50 30.47 9.17 0.65
CA ILE A 50 29.18 9.01 -0.03
C ILE A 50 29.38 8.84 -1.55
N SER A 51 30.33 9.58 -2.15
CA SER A 51 30.62 9.45 -3.58
C SER A 51 31.24 8.09 -3.93
N GLU A 52 31.98 7.49 -3.03
CA GLU A 52 32.47 6.12 -3.19
C GLU A 52 31.33 5.10 -3.09
N LEU A 53 30.43 5.25 -2.11
CA LEU A 53 29.23 4.41 -2.01
C LEU A 53 28.32 4.53 -3.24
N GLN A 54 28.17 5.75 -3.77
CA GLN A 54 27.40 6.02 -5.00
C GLN A 54 27.93 5.24 -6.22
N LYS A 55 29.22 4.91 -6.27
CA LYS A 55 29.80 4.06 -7.33
C LYS A 55 29.42 2.58 -7.17
N GLU A 56 29.10 2.13 -5.95
CA GLU A 56 28.83 0.72 -5.64
C GLU A 56 27.35 0.35 -5.67
N THR A 57 26.45 1.29 -5.32
CA THR A 57 25.01 1.01 -5.17
C THR A 57 24.13 2.14 -5.71
N PHE A 58 22.89 1.83 -6.06
CA PHE A 58 21.89 2.82 -6.43
C PHE A 58 21.23 3.43 -5.19
N SER A 59 20.80 4.68 -5.32
CA SER A 59 20.14 5.40 -4.22
C SER A 59 18.89 4.70 -3.71
N ASN A 60 18.07 4.13 -4.59
CA ASN A 60 16.87 3.38 -4.23
C ASN A 60 17.21 2.08 -3.47
N GLU A 61 18.25 1.36 -3.86
CA GLU A 61 18.74 0.18 -3.12
C GLU A 61 19.26 0.56 -1.72
N PHE A 62 20.01 1.66 -1.63
CA PHE A 62 20.51 2.19 -0.36
C PHE A 62 19.35 2.59 0.56
N ILE A 63 18.40 3.39 0.04
CA ILE A 63 17.20 3.81 0.79
C ILE A 63 16.37 2.59 1.21
N ASN A 64 16.17 1.63 0.32
CA ASN A 64 15.44 0.40 0.62
C ASN A 64 16.08 -0.39 1.77
N ARG A 65 17.41 -0.54 1.77
CA ARG A 65 18.17 -1.17 2.88
C ARG A 65 17.94 -0.46 4.21
N LEU A 66 18.02 0.87 4.22
CA LEU A 66 17.78 1.67 5.42
C LEU A 66 16.37 1.45 5.96
N MET A 67 15.36 1.56 5.08
CA MET A 67 13.95 1.40 5.47
C MET A 67 13.69 0.01 6.05
N LEU A 68 14.16 -1.03 5.39
CA LEU A 68 13.95 -2.40 5.85
C LEU A 68 14.59 -2.69 7.22
N LYS A 69 15.72 -2.08 7.53
CA LYS A 69 16.48 -2.34 8.76
C LYS A 69 16.05 -1.45 9.92
N TYR A 70 15.76 -0.16 9.66
CA TYR A 70 15.64 0.83 10.73
C TYR A 70 14.27 1.51 10.79
N TYR A 71 13.43 1.37 9.75
CA TYR A 71 12.20 2.16 9.67
C TYR A 71 11.05 1.36 9.05
N ALA A 72 10.29 0.69 9.90
CA ALA A 72 9.09 -0.04 9.48
C ALA A 72 7.96 0.93 9.05
N CYS A 73 8.20 1.69 7.96
CA CYS A 73 7.20 2.56 7.38
C CYS A 73 6.09 1.76 6.68
N GLU A 74 5.01 2.44 6.36
CA GLU A 74 3.83 1.87 5.68
C GLU A 74 4.21 1.07 4.41
N ARG A 75 5.15 1.59 3.57
CA ARG A 75 5.63 0.91 2.35
C ARG A 75 6.25 -0.45 2.65
N VAL A 76 7.07 -0.51 3.70
CA VAL A 76 7.72 -1.76 4.16
C VAL A 76 6.69 -2.74 4.68
N ILE A 77 5.75 -2.28 5.50
CA ILE A 77 4.68 -3.12 6.05
C ILE A 77 3.78 -3.64 4.92
N LYS A 78 3.38 -2.78 3.98
CA LYS A 78 2.60 -3.17 2.78
C LYS A 78 3.30 -4.30 2.02
N TYR A 79 4.58 -4.14 1.70
CA TYR A 79 5.34 -5.17 0.99
C TYR A 79 5.33 -6.52 1.72
N HIS A 80 5.67 -6.54 3.01
CA HIS A 80 5.72 -7.78 3.77
C HIS A 80 4.34 -8.44 3.90
N PHE A 81 3.28 -7.64 4.07
CA PHE A 81 1.92 -8.17 4.16
C PHE A 81 1.45 -8.72 2.80
N ILE A 82 1.76 -8.05 1.70
CA ILE A 82 1.47 -8.53 0.34
C ILE A 82 2.24 -9.82 0.02
N LYS A 83 3.49 -9.94 0.45
CA LYS A 83 4.28 -11.18 0.31
C LYS A 83 3.57 -12.39 0.92
N TYR A 84 2.82 -12.16 2.01
CA TYR A 84 1.95 -13.16 2.60
C TYR A 84 0.71 -13.44 1.74
N LEU A 85 0.00 -12.39 1.28
CA LEU A 85 -1.23 -12.51 0.50
C LEU A 85 -1.00 -13.09 -0.90
N LYS A 86 0.14 -12.81 -1.56
CA LYS A 86 0.43 -13.27 -2.94
C LYS A 86 0.42 -14.78 -3.13
N LYS A 87 0.49 -15.54 -2.05
CA LYS A 87 0.44 -17.01 -2.08
C LYS A 87 -0.92 -17.55 -2.51
N ALA A 88 -1.99 -16.79 -2.29
CA ALA A 88 -3.35 -17.19 -2.69
C ALA A 88 -3.61 -16.84 -4.15
N ILE A 89 -3.69 -17.84 -5.02
CA ILE A 89 -3.76 -17.69 -6.49
C ILE A 89 -5.00 -16.93 -6.95
N HIS A 90 -6.11 -17.09 -6.25
CA HIS A 90 -7.41 -16.50 -6.63
C HIS A 90 -7.68 -15.14 -6.00
N ASP A 91 -6.80 -14.66 -5.14
CA ASP A 91 -6.95 -13.35 -4.52
C ASP A 91 -6.56 -12.26 -5.53
N ILE A 92 -7.36 -11.20 -5.53
CA ILE A 92 -6.98 -9.92 -6.13
C ILE A 92 -6.74 -8.95 -4.98
N VAL A 93 -5.64 -8.22 -5.06
CA VAL A 93 -5.30 -7.20 -4.08
C VAL A 93 -5.22 -5.84 -4.78
N ALA A 94 -5.74 -4.82 -4.13
CA ALA A 94 -5.62 -3.43 -4.54
C ALA A 94 -4.98 -2.61 -3.43
N PHE A 95 -4.23 -1.59 -3.82
CA PHE A 95 -3.67 -0.59 -2.93
C PHE A 95 -4.43 0.72 -3.06
N GLU A 96 -4.49 1.48 -1.97
CA GLU A 96 -4.94 2.87 -1.97
C GLU A 96 -6.34 3.04 -2.62
N MET A 97 -7.24 2.11 -2.32
CA MET A 97 -8.58 2.17 -2.87
C MET A 97 -9.40 3.24 -2.14
N SER A 98 -9.85 4.26 -2.88
CA SER A 98 -10.73 5.30 -2.34
C SER A 98 -12.12 4.76 -2.08
N ILE A 99 -12.68 5.11 -0.91
CA ILE A 99 -14.02 4.73 -0.49
C ILE A 99 -14.60 5.81 0.42
N GLY A 100 -15.72 6.43 0.03
CA GLY A 100 -16.19 7.64 0.71
C GLY A 100 -15.14 8.74 0.69
N ASP A 101 -14.88 9.32 1.86
CA ASP A 101 -13.83 10.33 2.07
C ASP A 101 -12.51 9.69 2.53
N SER A 102 -12.46 8.37 2.64
CA SER A 102 -11.32 7.61 3.11
C SER A 102 -10.60 6.87 1.97
N ARG A 103 -9.39 6.38 2.26
CA ARG A 103 -8.59 5.59 1.33
C ARG A 103 -7.96 4.44 2.11
N ILE A 104 -8.33 3.22 1.73
CA ILE A 104 -7.82 2.00 2.39
C ILE A 104 -6.47 1.61 1.84
N ASP A 105 -5.52 1.28 2.69
CA ASP A 105 -4.15 0.91 2.32
C ASP A 105 -4.10 -0.33 1.45
N ILE A 106 -4.80 -1.39 1.86
CA ILE A 106 -4.86 -2.66 1.14
C ILE A 106 -6.30 -3.18 1.15
N CYS A 107 -6.80 -3.51 -0.02
CA CYS A 107 -8.06 -4.23 -0.21
C CYS A 107 -7.79 -5.62 -0.78
N ARG A 108 -8.32 -6.68 -0.16
CA ARG A 108 -8.31 -8.03 -0.70
C ARG A 108 -9.69 -8.44 -1.16
N ILE A 109 -9.78 -8.93 -2.40
CA ILE A 109 -11.03 -9.30 -3.07
C ILE A 109 -10.98 -10.81 -3.38
N ASN A 110 -11.50 -11.63 -2.45
CA ASN A 110 -11.64 -13.06 -2.65
C ASN A 110 -12.80 -13.62 -1.80
N GLY A 111 -13.91 -13.96 -2.44
CA GLY A 111 -15.14 -14.33 -1.75
C GLY A 111 -15.71 -13.17 -0.95
N LYS A 112 -14.98 -12.73 0.08
CA LYS A 112 -15.26 -11.52 0.88
C LYS A 112 -14.36 -10.36 0.49
N LEU A 113 -14.92 -9.16 0.59
CA LEU A 113 -14.18 -7.91 0.43
C LEU A 113 -13.59 -7.52 1.78
N CYS A 114 -12.25 -7.55 1.88
CA CYS A 114 -11.53 -7.30 3.13
C CYS A 114 -10.70 -6.01 3.02
N ALA A 115 -10.85 -5.13 3.99
CA ALA A 115 -10.06 -3.92 4.16
C ALA A 115 -8.93 -4.16 5.17
N TYR A 116 -7.74 -3.62 4.90
CA TYR A 116 -6.61 -3.62 5.83
C TYR A 116 -6.06 -2.20 5.90
N GLU A 117 -6.20 -1.57 7.05
CA GLU A 117 -5.63 -0.27 7.38
C GLU A 117 -4.34 -0.48 8.16
N ILE A 118 -3.28 0.21 7.79
CA ILE A 118 -1.97 0.11 8.42
C ILE A 118 -1.73 1.35 9.27
N LYS A 119 -1.36 1.14 10.52
CA LYS A 119 -0.84 2.19 11.41
C LYS A 119 0.54 1.80 11.88
N THR A 120 1.51 2.65 11.62
CA THR A 120 2.87 2.50 12.10
C THR A 120 3.02 3.00 13.55
N GLU A 121 4.18 2.83 14.15
CA GLU A 121 4.47 3.41 15.47
C GLU A 121 4.53 4.95 15.46
N TYR A 122 4.58 5.57 14.25
CA TYR A 122 4.70 7.01 14.05
C TYR A 122 3.37 7.69 13.73
N ASP A 123 2.30 6.90 13.54
CA ASP A 123 0.98 7.42 13.20
C ASP A 123 0.17 7.75 14.45
N ASN A 124 -0.69 8.78 14.34
CA ASN A 124 -1.75 9.03 15.29
C ASN A 124 -3.05 8.34 14.85
N TYR A 125 -4.04 8.34 15.73
CA TYR A 125 -5.34 7.73 15.50
C TYR A 125 -6.47 8.74 15.26
N ASP A 126 -6.15 10.04 15.07
CA ASP A 126 -7.13 11.12 14.99
C ASP A 126 -8.21 10.92 13.91
N ARG A 127 -7.82 10.32 12.79
CA ARG A 127 -8.74 10.03 11.66
C ARG A 127 -9.34 8.64 11.70
N LEU A 128 -8.90 7.77 12.60
CA LEU A 128 -9.22 6.35 12.53
C LEU A 128 -10.72 6.09 12.69
N GLU A 129 -11.39 6.82 13.55
CA GLU A 129 -12.85 6.68 13.74
C GLU A 129 -13.62 6.97 12.45
N THR A 130 -13.26 8.05 11.73
CA THR A 130 -13.89 8.41 10.45
C THR A 130 -13.58 7.36 9.38
N GLN A 131 -12.33 6.92 9.28
CA GLN A 131 -11.90 5.87 8.36
C GLN A 131 -12.69 4.57 8.62
N MET A 132 -12.85 4.17 9.90
CA MET A 132 -13.61 2.97 10.26
C MET A 132 -15.07 3.05 9.84
N LYS A 133 -15.75 4.20 9.94
CA LYS A 133 -17.13 4.37 9.45
C LYS A 133 -17.24 4.08 7.96
N ASP A 134 -16.36 4.65 7.15
CA ASP A 134 -16.33 4.41 5.71
C ASP A 134 -16.03 2.93 5.40
N TYR A 135 -15.05 2.35 6.09
CA TYR A 135 -14.66 0.96 5.85
C TYR A 135 -15.75 -0.03 6.24
N PHE A 136 -16.43 0.17 7.38
CA PHE A 136 -17.56 -0.68 7.77
C PHE A 136 -18.79 -0.49 6.86
N SER A 137 -18.92 0.66 6.19
CA SER A 137 -19.96 0.84 5.17
C SER A 137 -19.66 0.06 3.87
N ALA A 138 -18.38 -0.22 3.57
CA ALA A 138 -17.97 -0.73 2.26
C ALA A 138 -17.39 -2.15 2.25
N PHE A 139 -16.85 -2.65 3.36
CA PHE A 139 -16.13 -3.92 3.41
C PHE A 139 -16.81 -4.94 4.30
N GLU A 140 -16.83 -6.20 3.83
CA GLU A 140 -17.40 -7.33 4.61
C GLU A 140 -16.54 -7.69 5.81
N ARG A 141 -15.23 -7.37 5.79
CA ARG A 141 -14.29 -7.52 6.91
C ARG A 141 -13.32 -6.35 6.94
N VAL A 142 -13.12 -5.79 8.10
CA VAL A 142 -12.19 -4.68 8.31
C VAL A 142 -11.12 -5.11 9.32
N TYR A 143 -9.87 -4.92 8.97
CA TYR A 143 -8.71 -5.20 9.82
C TYR A 143 -7.88 -3.95 9.98
N ILE A 144 -7.32 -3.78 11.17
CA ILE A 144 -6.24 -2.84 11.41
C ILE A 144 -4.93 -3.61 11.64
N ILE A 145 -3.86 -3.14 11.03
CA ILE A 145 -2.50 -3.69 11.18
C ILE A 145 -1.68 -2.69 11.98
N VAL A 146 -1.22 -3.07 13.15
CA VAL A 146 -0.49 -2.19 14.09
C VAL A 146 0.77 -2.87 14.64
N PRO A 147 1.76 -2.12 15.13
CA PRO A 147 2.87 -2.69 15.89
C PRO A 147 2.35 -3.45 17.12
N ILE A 148 3.06 -4.48 17.53
CA ILE A 148 2.62 -5.33 18.66
C ILE A 148 2.39 -4.52 19.95
N GLN A 149 3.19 -3.50 20.20
CA GLN A 149 3.06 -2.62 21.37
C GLN A 149 1.79 -1.76 21.35
N ASN A 150 1.19 -1.52 20.19
CA ASN A 150 0.00 -0.71 20.02
C ASN A 150 -1.32 -1.53 20.03
N ALA A 151 -1.23 -2.85 20.20
CA ALA A 151 -2.37 -3.76 20.11
C ALA A 151 -3.50 -3.43 21.12
N GLU A 152 -3.16 -3.01 22.33
CA GLU A 152 -4.12 -2.63 23.36
C GLU A 152 -4.63 -1.21 23.13
N THR A 153 -3.72 -0.26 22.84
CA THR A 153 -4.06 1.15 22.62
C THR A 153 -5.07 1.34 21.48
N VAL A 154 -4.90 0.62 20.38
CA VAL A 154 -5.77 0.79 19.21
C VAL A 154 -7.22 0.38 19.48
N GLN A 155 -7.47 -0.48 20.47
CA GLN A 155 -8.82 -0.94 20.80
C GLN A 155 -9.76 0.20 21.25
N ALA A 156 -9.22 1.29 21.77
CA ALA A 156 -10.01 2.47 22.15
C ALA A 156 -10.56 3.23 20.93
N TYR A 157 -10.02 3.01 19.73
CA TYR A 157 -10.34 3.75 18.51
C TYR A 157 -11.11 2.92 17.47
N ILE A 158 -11.35 1.64 17.73
CA ILE A 158 -12.00 0.72 16.80
C ILE A 158 -13.13 -0.06 17.48
N THR A 159 -14.09 -0.53 16.69
CA THR A 159 -15.18 -1.37 17.19
C THR A 159 -14.70 -2.81 17.47
N SER A 160 -15.46 -3.55 18.25
CA SER A 160 -15.21 -4.97 18.51
C SER A 160 -15.30 -5.85 17.26
N GLN A 161 -15.96 -5.37 16.20
CA GLN A 161 -16.06 -6.07 14.91
C GLN A 161 -14.79 -5.99 14.07
N CYS A 162 -13.94 -4.96 14.30
CA CYS A 162 -12.67 -4.80 13.60
C CYS A 162 -11.68 -5.89 14.01
N GLY A 163 -11.07 -6.56 13.06
CA GLY A 163 -9.96 -7.48 13.32
C GLY A 163 -8.68 -6.72 13.65
N ILE A 164 -7.81 -7.32 14.46
CA ILE A 164 -6.50 -6.76 14.80
C ILE A 164 -5.41 -7.73 14.36
N ILE A 165 -4.51 -7.23 13.52
CA ILE A 165 -3.29 -7.91 13.12
C ILE A 165 -2.13 -7.10 13.69
N THR A 166 -1.24 -7.76 14.43
CA THR A 166 -0.02 -7.10 14.89
C THR A 166 1.16 -7.49 14.03
N TYR A 167 2.13 -6.58 13.93
CA TYR A 167 3.41 -6.88 13.33
C TYR A 167 4.58 -6.59 14.31
N ARG A 168 5.68 -7.27 14.09
CA ARG A 168 6.98 -7.02 14.72
C ARG A 168 8.09 -7.49 13.79
N LEU A 169 9.28 -6.97 13.96
CA LEU A 169 10.49 -7.53 13.35
C LEU A 169 11.02 -8.65 14.26
N ASP A 170 11.50 -9.73 13.66
CA ASP A 170 12.28 -10.76 14.37
C ASP A 170 13.78 -10.35 14.45
N GLU A 171 14.58 -11.16 15.11
CA GLU A 171 16.03 -10.94 15.26
C GLU A 171 16.78 -10.90 13.92
N SER A 172 16.23 -11.52 12.89
CA SER A 172 16.77 -11.53 11.52
C SER A 172 16.25 -10.38 10.65
N GLY A 173 15.41 -9.48 11.20
CA GLY A 173 14.79 -8.36 10.48
C GLY A 173 13.60 -8.76 9.60
N ASN A 174 13.08 -9.99 9.72
CA ASN A 174 11.86 -10.36 9.01
C ASN A 174 10.63 -9.86 9.74
N MET A 175 9.64 -9.39 8.98
CA MET A 175 8.37 -8.95 9.55
C MET A 175 7.43 -10.14 9.79
N ILE A 176 7.01 -10.31 11.04
CA ILE A 176 6.08 -11.34 11.49
C ILE A 176 4.73 -10.70 11.77
N PHE A 177 3.67 -11.25 11.16
CA PHE A 177 2.29 -10.85 11.41
C PHE A 177 1.57 -11.88 12.28
N ALA A 178 0.77 -11.41 13.24
CA ALA A 178 -0.04 -12.26 14.11
C ALA A 178 -1.48 -11.72 14.21
N TYR A 179 -2.47 -12.58 13.97
CA TYR A 179 -3.88 -12.25 14.19
C TYR A 179 -4.17 -12.26 15.68
N ARG A 180 -4.47 -11.11 16.27
CA ARG A 180 -4.87 -10.94 17.67
C ARG A 180 -6.37 -11.04 17.85
N ARG A 181 -7.11 -10.54 16.89
CA ARG A 181 -8.58 -10.63 16.83
C ARG A 181 -9.01 -10.80 15.37
N SER A 182 -9.86 -11.77 15.10
CA SER A 182 -10.47 -11.95 13.78
C SER A 182 -11.55 -10.89 13.55
N ALA A 183 -11.61 -10.34 12.34
CA ALA A 183 -12.71 -9.46 11.96
C ALA A 183 -14.02 -10.25 11.89
N GLN A 184 -15.10 -9.65 12.36
CA GLN A 184 -16.45 -10.17 12.19
C GLN A 184 -16.99 -9.80 10.81
N ASP A 185 -17.93 -10.60 10.32
CA ASP A 185 -18.61 -10.31 9.07
C ASP A 185 -19.52 -9.10 9.24
N ASN A 186 -19.47 -8.20 8.29
CA ASN A 186 -20.22 -6.96 8.28
C ASN A 186 -21.16 -6.90 7.07
N LYS A 187 -22.30 -6.20 7.24
CA LYS A 187 -23.26 -5.92 6.16
C LYS A 187 -22.91 -4.56 5.54
N CYS A 188 -22.46 -4.60 4.30
CA CYS A 188 -22.08 -3.40 3.56
C CYS A 188 -23.31 -2.62 3.02
N ASP A 189 -23.14 -1.32 2.87
CA ASP A 189 -24.10 -0.44 2.19
C ASP A 189 -23.73 -0.34 0.71
N ILE A 190 -24.51 -0.98 -0.15
CA ILE A 190 -24.25 -0.96 -1.59
C ILE A 190 -24.40 0.44 -2.21
N ASN A 191 -25.30 1.27 -1.68
CA ASN A 191 -25.45 2.65 -2.14
C ASN A 191 -24.19 3.45 -1.87
N PHE A 192 -23.64 3.35 -0.66
CA PHE A 192 -22.36 3.95 -0.30
C PHE A 192 -21.22 3.48 -1.22
N CYS A 193 -21.14 2.16 -1.47
CA CYS A 193 -20.12 1.57 -2.34
C CYS A 193 -20.22 2.09 -3.79
N LEU A 194 -21.40 2.09 -4.38
CA LEU A 194 -21.62 2.55 -5.74
C LEU A 194 -21.37 4.07 -5.87
N ASN A 195 -21.80 4.85 -4.88
CA ASN A 195 -21.60 6.30 -4.86
C ASN A 195 -20.11 6.69 -4.76
N SER A 196 -19.29 5.86 -4.11
CA SER A 196 -17.85 6.03 -4.03
C SER A 196 -17.10 5.78 -5.35
N LEU A 197 -17.76 5.17 -6.34
CA LEU A 197 -17.17 4.92 -7.66
C LEU A 197 -17.11 6.17 -8.52
N SER A 198 -16.16 6.21 -9.44
CA SER A 198 -16.14 7.23 -10.49
C SER A 198 -17.29 7.06 -11.48
N SER A 199 -17.66 8.13 -12.20
CA SER A 199 -18.66 8.06 -13.28
C SER A 199 -18.28 6.99 -14.32
N GLY A 200 -17.01 6.91 -14.70
CA GLY A 200 -16.52 5.90 -15.64
C GLY A 200 -16.67 4.46 -15.13
N ASP A 201 -16.51 4.23 -13.84
CA ASP A 201 -16.66 2.91 -13.23
C ASP A 201 -18.13 2.48 -13.17
N LEU A 202 -19.06 3.39 -12.84
CA LEU A 202 -20.50 3.12 -12.91
C LEU A 202 -20.92 2.77 -14.34
N VAL A 203 -20.45 3.50 -15.34
CA VAL A 203 -20.70 3.20 -16.77
C VAL A 203 -20.22 1.80 -17.14
N LYS A 204 -19.05 1.36 -16.65
CA LYS A 204 -18.55 -0.01 -16.89
C LYS A 204 -19.47 -1.06 -16.27
N ILE A 205 -19.96 -0.84 -15.05
CA ILE A 205 -20.91 -1.76 -14.40
C ILE A 205 -22.21 -1.83 -15.18
N VAL A 206 -22.79 -0.68 -15.57
CA VAL A 206 -24.03 -0.63 -16.38
C VAL A 206 -23.86 -1.41 -17.67
N LYS A 207 -22.74 -1.22 -18.40
CA LYS A 207 -22.44 -1.98 -19.63
C LYS A 207 -22.29 -3.48 -19.39
N SER A 208 -21.67 -3.88 -18.28
CA SER A 208 -21.53 -5.30 -17.92
C SER A 208 -22.88 -6.00 -17.71
N LEU A 209 -23.89 -5.24 -17.32
CA LEU A 209 -25.29 -5.69 -17.18
C LEU A 209 -26.05 -5.68 -18.52
N ARG A 210 -25.39 -5.33 -19.64
CA ARG A 210 -26.00 -5.15 -20.97
C ARG A 210 -27.06 -4.05 -21.02
N LEU A 211 -26.93 -3.05 -20.13
CA LEU A 211 -27.79 -1.88 -20.09
C LEU A 211 -27.14 -0.71 -20.83
N LYS A 212 -27.97 0.24 -21.28
CA LYS A 212 -27.47 1.47 -21.91
C LYS A 212 -27.09 2.47 -20.81
N PRO A 213 -25.83 2.97 -20.77
CA PRO A 213 -25.44 3.99 -19.81
C PRO A 213 -26.20 5.31 -20.06
N LEU A 214 -26.49 5.99 -18.98
CA LEU A 214 -27.13 7.31 -18.97
C LEU A 214 -26.06 8.42 -18.94
N LYS A 215 -26.48 9.69 -19.06
CA LYS A 215 -25.59 10.82 -19.29
C LYS A 215 -24.78 11.22 -18.05
N THR A 216 -25.37 11.13 -16.88
CA THR A 216 -24.78 11.62 -15.62
C THR A 216 -24.41 10.50 -14.67
N LYS A 217 -23.56 10.81 -13.70
CA LYS A 217 -23.19 9.89 -12.61
C LYS A 217 -24.43 9.47 -11.83
N ASN A 218 -25.27 10.44 -11.46
CA ASN A 218 -26.44 10.19 -10.62
C ASN A 218 -27.47 9.30 -11.33
N GLU A 219 -27.75 9.54 -12.60
CA GLU A 219 -28.65 8.69 -13.38
C GLU A 219 -28.16 7.23 -13.45
N ASN A 220 -26.87 7.02 -13.68
CA ASN A 220 -26.29 5.66 -13.68
C ASN A 220 -26.31 5.02 -12.28
N LEU A 221 -26.13 5.80 -11.23
CA LEU A 221 -26.24 5.33 -9.85
C LEU A 221 -27.68 4.87 -9.54
N GLU A 222 -28.66 5.71 -9.83
CA GLU A 222 -30.09 5.38 -9.65
C GLU A 222 -30.49 4.13 -10.44
N LEU A 223 -30.07 4.03 -11.71
CA LEU A 223 -30.28 2.84 -12.52
C LEU A 223 -29.72 1.57 -11.86
N LEU A 224 -28.50 1.63 -11.29
CA LEU A 224 -27.91 0.48 -10.62
C LEU A 224 -28.59 0.15 -9.30
N LEU A 225 -29.09 1.14 -8.57
CA LEU A 225 -29.88 0.93 -7.35
C LEU A 225 -31.25 0.32 -7.64
N ASP A 226 -31.87 0.65 -8.77
CA ASP A 226 -33.09 -0.02 -9.21
C ASP A 226 -32.83 -1.48 -9.58
N VAL A 227 -31.72 -1.75 -10.30
CA VAL A 227 -31.30 -3.13 -10.59
C VAL A 227 -31.00 -3.92 -9.31
N ALA A 228 -30.52 -3.25 -8.27
CA ALA A 228 -30.23 -3.88 -6.98
C ALA A 228 -31.45 -4.48 -6.28
N LYS A 229 -32.68 -4.03 -6.62
CA LYS A 229 -33.95 -4.58 -6.10
C LYS A 229 -34.22 -5.99 -6.63
N GLU A 230 -33.71 -6.31 -7.81
CA GLU A 230 -34.01 -7.56 -8.52
C GLU A 230 -32.78 -8.50 -8.61
N LYS A 231 -31.58 -7.97 -8.58
CA LYS A 231 -30.34 -8.71 -8.79
C LYS A 231 -29.39 -8.57 -7.59
N ASN A 232 -28.52 -9.56 -7.41
CA ASN A 232 -27.46 -9.49 -6.42
C ASN A 232 -26.36 -8.50 -6.88
N ILE A 233 -26.64 -7.22 -6.76
CA ILE A 233 -25.73 -6.13 -7.15
C ILE A 233 -24.40 -6.18 -6.38
N TRP A 234 -24.40 -6.71 -5.16
CA TRP A 234 -23.18 -6.88 -4.37
C TRP A 234 -22.17 -7.82 -5.05
N SER A 235 -22.66 -8.93 -5.61
CA SER A 235 -21.82 -9.84 -6.39
C SER A 235 -21.26 -9.17 -7.64
N ILE A 236 -22.09 -8.36 -8.33
CA ILE A 236 -21.69 -7.60 -9.52
C ILE A 236 -20.62 -6.56 -9.16
N TYR A 237 -20.79 -5.83 -8.07
CA TYR A 237 -19.82 -4.87 -7.56
C TYR A 237 -18.46 -5.53 -7.25
N LYS A 238 -18.47 -6.66 -6.53
CA LYS A 238 -17.26 -7.42 -6.24
C LYS A 238 -16.56 -7.94 -7.49
N HIS A 239 -17.34 -8.44 -8.45
CA HIS A 239 -16.81 -8.88 -9.74
C HIS A 239 -16.17 -7.71 -10.50
N PHE A 240 -16.83 -6.56 -10.54
CA PHE A 240 -16.27 -5.35 -11.14
C PHE A 240 -14.95 -4.95 -10.49
N LEU A 241 -14.85 -4.94 -9.16
CA LEU A 241 -13.59 -4.63 -8.47
C LEU A 241 -12.49 -5.63 -8.81
N LYS A 242 -12.81 -6.93 -8.90
CA LYS A 242 -11.84 -7.95 -9.35
C LYS A 242 -11.30 -7.62 -10.73
N GLU A 243 -12.15 -7.40 -11.71
CA GLU A 243 -11.72 -7.09 -13.07
C GLU A 243 -10.95 -5.76 -13.15
N LYS A 244 -11.34 -4.75 -12.36
CA LYS A 244 -10.66 -3.47 -12.30
C LYS A 244 -9.20 -3.57 -11.87
N TYR A 245 -8.89 -4.41 -10.87
CA TYR A 245 -7.55 -4.51 -10.27
C TYR A 245 -6.75 -5.75 -10.70
N LYS A 246 -7.36 -6.67 -11.44
CA LYS A 246 -6.78 -7.95 -11.83
C LYS A 246 -5.47 -7.80 -12.62
N GLU A 247 -5.44 -6.90 -13.58
CA GLU A 247 -4.27 -6.68 -14.43
C GLU A 247 -3.09 -6.16 -13.61
N GLN A 248 -3.32 -5.13 -12.79
CA GLN A 248 -2.30 -4.53 -11.92
C GLN A 248 -1.77 -5.54 -10.89
N TRP A 249 -2.68 -6.32 -10.30
CA TRP A 249 -2.29 -7.35 -9.34
C TRP A 249 -1.49 -8.48 -9.98
N ASN A 250 -1.91 -8.99 -11.13
CA ASN A 250 -1.19 -10.05 -11.85
C ASN A 250 0.19 -9.56 -12.29
N TYR A 251 0.28 -8.32 -12.75
CA TYR A 251 1.53 -7.69 -13.09
C TYR A 251 2.48 -7.64 -11.90
N LEU A 252 2.02 -7.11 -10.77
CA LEU A 252 2.82 -7.05 -9.54
C LEU A 252 3.27 -8.44 -9.08
N ARG A 253 2.37 -9.42 -9.07
CA ARG A 253 2.70 -10.80 -8.70
C ARG A 253 3.80 -11.41 -9.58
N GLY A 254 3.72 -11.20 -10.89
CA GLY A 254 4.67 -11.72 -11.84
C GLY A 254 6.06 -11.09 -11.76
N ASN A 255 6.15 -9.87 -11.24
CA ASN A 255 7.40 -9.11 -11.12
C ASN A 255 7.86 -8.92 -9.66
N PHE A 256 7.19 -9.52 -8.69
CA PHE A 256 7.39 -9.24 -7.27
C PHE A 256 8.82 -9.42 -6.79
N ASP A 257 9.52 -10.42 -7.29
CA ASP A 257 10.90 -10.76 -6.89
C ASP A 257 11.95 -9.87 -7.58
N LYS A 258 11.52 -9.02 -8.54
CA LYS A 258 12.36 -8.04 -9.24
C LYS A 258 12.21 -6.63 -8.68
N ILE A 259 11.25 -6.42 -7.77
CA ILE A 259 10.86 -5.09 -7.28
C ILE A 259 11.40 -4.90 -5.87
N LEU A 260 12.04 -3.75 -5.62
CA LEU A 260 12.43 -3.37 -4.28
C LEU A 260 11.20 -3.21 -3.37
N PRO A 261 11.27 -3.67 -2.11
CA PRO A 261 10.16 -3.57 -1.15
C PRO A 261 9.45 -2.23 -1.09
N ILE A 262 10.19 -1.13 -1.00
CA ILE A 262 9.62 0.21 -0.88
C ILE A 262 8.92 0.71 -2.17
N ASP A 263 9.17 0.04 -3.30
CA ASP A 263 8.63 0.41 -4.63
C ASP A 263 7.37 -0.36 -5.01
N CYS A 264 6.99 -1.35 -4.22
CA CYS A 264 5.91 -2.29 -4.52
C CYS A 264 4.61 -1.61 -4.97
N GLN A 265 4.17 -0.58 -4.24
CA GLN A 265 2.96 0.18 -4.57
C GLN A 265 3.09 0.99 -5.87
N SER A 266 4.27 1.55 -6.14
CA SER A 266 4.53 2.33 -7.35
C SER A 266 4.42 1.46 -8.60
N PHE A 267 4.98 0.24 -8.56
CA PHE A 267 4.86 -0.71 -9.66
C PHE A 267 3.44 -1.27 -9.85
N PHE A 268 2.68 -1.47 -8.78
CA PHE A 268 1.27 -1.80 -8.90
C PHE A 268 0.50 -0.72 -9.67
N SER A 269 0.76 0.54 -9.39
CA SER A 269 0.04 1.65 -9.99
C SER A 269 0.46 1.91 -11.44
N SER A 270 1.77 1.84 -11.74
CA SER A 270 2.32 2.22 -13.06
C SER A 270 2.40 1.08 -14.06
N LYS A 271 2.55 -0.16 -13.61
CA LYS A 271 2.87 -1.33 -14.43
C LYS A 271 4.14 -1.14 -15.30
N MET A 272 5.08 -0.30 -14.85
CA MET A 272 6.37 -0.14 -15.52
C MET A 272 7.21 -1.40 -15.38
N ASN A 273 7.98 -1.72 -16.43
CA ASN A 273 8.91 -2.83 -16.34
C ASN A 273 10.04 -2.53 -15.34
N PRO A 274 10.20 -3.33 -14.24
CA PRO A 274 11.25 -3.11 -13.26
C PRO A 274 12.64 -3.15 -13.88
N ASP A 275 12.89 -4.08 -14.80
CA ASP A 275 14.19 -4.23 -15.48
C ASP A 275 14.56 -2.92 -16.21
N LEU A 276 13.60 -2.29 -16.92
CA LEU A 276 13.85 -1.03 -17.63
C LEU A 276 14.09 0.14 -16.67
N LEU A 277 13.42 0.19 -15.53
CA LEU A 277 13.59 1.28 -14.58
C LEU A 277 14.94 1.17 -13.87
N TYR A 278 15.26 0.00 -13.35
CA TYR A 278 16.51 -0.22 -12.64
C TYR A 278 17.73 -0.32 -13.59
N GLU A 279 17.56 -0.74 -14.87
CA GLU A 279 18.62 -0.73 -15.89
C GLU A 279 18.92 0.66 -16.45
N LYS A 280 17.95 1.56 -16.56
CA LYS A 280 18.22 2.96 -16.91
C LYS A 280 19.22 3.58 -15.95
N GLU A 281 19.12 3.26 -14.68
CA GLU A 281 20.06 3.69 -13.66
C GLU A 281 21.45 3.07 -13.91
N LYS A 282 21.56 1.79 -14.29
CA LYS A 282 22.84 1.12 -14.63
C LYS A 282 23.53 1.73 -15.85
N ASN A 283 22.80 2.02 -16.91
CA ASN A 283 23.36 2.56 -18.14
C ASN A 283 23.84 4.01 -17.99
N HIS A 284 23.22 4.82 -17.13
CA HIS A 284 23.69 6.18 -16.83
C HIS A 284 25.07 6.16 -16.14
N ARG A 285 25.35 5.18 -15.29
CA ARG A 285 26.67 5.03 -14.64
C ARG A 285 27.78 4.57 -15.58
N ALA A 286 27.46 3.79 -16.61
CA ALA A 286 28.45 3.34 -17.57
C ALA A 286 28.94 4.47 -18.49
N CYS A 287 28.26 5.64 -18.48
CA CYS A 287 28.60 6.82 -19.29
C CYS A 287 29.27 7.93 -18.46
N LEU A 288 29.44 7.77 -17.15
CA LEU A 288 30.18 8.65 -16.26
C LEU A 288 31.52 8.04 -15.86
#